data_fe5b3ae8c84a9ca61a75cdaaf44cdc02
#
_entry.id   fe5b3ae8c84a9ca61a75cdaaf44cdc02
#
_cell.length_a   1.000
_cell.length_b   1.000
_cell.length_c   1.000
_cell.angle_alpha   90.00
_cell.angle_beta   90.00
_cell.angle_gamma   90.00
#
_symmetry.space_group_name_H-M   'P 1'
#
loop_
_entity.id
_entity.type
_entity.pdbx_description
1 polymer ?
#
loop_
_entity_poly.entity_id
_entity_poly.type
_entity_poly.pdbx_seq_one_letter_code
_entity_poly.pdbx_strand_id
1 'polypeptide(L)'
;MLPMLVFFACSKGGKDMHFGIISDTTIRLSADDTQAEIDIEANVDWAVTGGKDWCKPDVVRGSGDRKVKLTIKPNTTSGSRDVTLTVGSVLGSVDIYVEQAGVTTGYAEGAYKAAETNRQTNPVNIVIMGDGFTAADLEQGGAYDQAMDRAREAFFDIEPFKSYRNYFNVYYVYAESEDRGATYGWGYDGSTKLTFAFTERNTAFKATFSTSANSTATSCNYQKVFDYARKIPAIKVGADIVLKPDGNIQSGAISDVNNVINKTLIILVINDTRYAGTCVMYPTGAAIGMCPMSTAVGNMSFEATLRHEAGGHGFGKFTDEYIYYPGAIPQTDASGYSVNEIQQWQGLGFYKNMSTVKTKAGAPEEWQPFLDNAAIYPEVGFFEGGCTYALGIWRAESNSIMNDNVPYFNGPQRYFIYNRIKTIAGEAPTWADFRTRDVQATPSQLNAFTAMARANESGFIPLGRPIMMDMPL
;
A
#
# COMPACT_ATOMS: atom_id res chain seq x y z
N MET A 1 34.06 6.00 -15.62
CA MET A 1 35.28 5.39 -15.06
C MET A 1 36.28 5.26 -16.19
N LEU A 2 37.57 5.69 -16.03
CA LEU A 2 38.59 5.38 -17.02
C LEU A 2 38.84 3.87 -17.02
N PRO A 3 38.96 3.22 -18.19
CA PRO A 3 39.30 1.81 -18.28
C PRO A 3 40.63 1.55 -17.60
N MET A 4 40.71 0.51 -16.77
CA MET A 4 41.92 0.09 -16.10
C MET A 4 42.75 -0.71 -17.11
N LEU A 5 43.71 -0.06 -17.79
CA LEU A 5 44.63 -0.72 -18.71
C LEU A 5 45.55 -1.67 -17.89
N VAL A 6 45.55 -2.95 -18.28
CA VAL A 6 46.43 -3.96 -17.71
C VAL A 6 47.44 -4.40 -18.77
N PHE A 7 48.72 -4.04 -18.60
CA PHE A 7 49.78 -4.41 -19.50
C PHE A 7 50.83 -5.26 -18.81
N PHE A 8 51.28 -6.29 -19.49
CA PHE A 8 52.45 -7.07 -19.13
C PHE A 8 53.55 -6.87 -20.18
N ALA A 9 54.73 -6.50 -19.79
CA ALA A 9 55.89 -6.35 -20.66
C ALA A 9 57.11 -7.08 -20.10
N CYS A 10 57.88 -7.74 -20.98
CA CYS A 10 59.13 -8.41 -20.65
C CYS A 10 60.15 -8.20 -21.74
N SER A 11 61.35 -7.73 -21.38
CA SER A 11 62.48 -7.54 -22.33
C SER A 11 63.45 -8.71 -22.19
N LYS A 12 63.44 -9.61 -23.22
CA LYS A 12 64.49 -10.64 -23.38
C LYS A 12 64.91 -10.67 -24.86
N GLY A 13 66.11 -10.12 -25.16
CA GLY A 13 66.79 -10.37 -26.42
C GLY A 13 66.13 -9.80 -27.71
N GLY A 14 65.94 -8.49 -27.79
CA GLY A 14 65.77 -7.80 -29.08
C GLY A 14 64.38 -7.50 -29.62
N LYS A 15 63.30 -7.90 -28.93
CA LYS A 15 61.94 -7.41 -29.13
C LYS A 15 61.25 -7.28 -27.80
N ASP A 16 60.73 -6.09 -27.50
CA ASP A 16 59.90 -5.89 -26.31
C ASP A 16 58.58 -6.63 -26.54
N MET A 17 58.36 -7.74 -25.80
CA MET A 17 57.12 -8.47 -25.82
C MET A 17 56.11 -7.75 -24.92
N HIS A 18 54.90 -7.57 -25.40
CA HIS A 18 53.80 -6.96 -24.63
C HIS A 18 52.48 -7.73 -24.86
N PHE A 19 51.65 -7.68 -23.83
CA PHE A 19 50.28 -8.20 -23.82
C PHE A 19 49.44 -7.38 -22.85
N GLY A 20 48.26 -6.98 -23.23
CA GLY A 20 47.28 -6.24 -22.41
C GLY A 20 45.89 -6.24 -22.97
N ILE A 21 44.97 -5.86 -22.10
CA ILE A 21 43.56 -5.60 -22.44
C ILE A 21 43.36 -4.10 -22.36
N ILE A 22 42.90 -3.49 -23.43
CA ILE A 22 42.65 -2.05 -23.55
C ILE A 22 41.15 -1.69 -23.48
N SER A 23 40.26 -2.67 -23.50
CA SER A 23 38.83 -2.50 -23.18
C SER A 23 38.58 -2.64 -21.68
N ASP A 24 37.34 -2.34 -21.29
CA ASP A 24 36.93 -2.62 -19.91
C ASP A 24 37.03 -4.12 -19.60
N THR A 25 37.54 -4.44 -18.41
CA THR A 25 37.60 -5.81 -17.88
C THR A 25 36.30 -6.25 -17.19
N THR A 26 35.33 -5.34 -17.07
CA THR A 26 33.97 -5.62 -16.59
C THR A 26 32.96 -5.15 -17.63
N ILE A 27 32.29 -6.10 -18.28
CA ILE A 27 31.29 -5.87 -19.33
C ILE A 27 29.90 -6.09 -18.71
N ARG A 28 29.08 -5.05 -18.72
CA ARG A 28 27.68 -5.14 -18.29
C ARG A 28 26.75 -5.03 -19.46
N LEU A 29 25.85 -6.01 -19.60
CA LEU A 29 24.96 -6.19 -20.72
C LEU A 29 23.49 -6.12 -20.28
N SER A 30 22.62 -5.56 -21.10
CA SER A 30 21.17 -5.71 -20.95
C SER A 30 20.74 -7.15 -21.31
N ALA A 31 19.50 -7.50 -20.96
CA ALA A 31 18.97 -8.86 -21.20
C ALA A 31 18.98 -9.25 -22.68
N ASP A 32 18.76 -8.32 -23.58
CA ASP A 32 18.62 -8.49 -25.03
C ASP A 32 19.89 -8.19 -25.85
N ASP A 33 20.99 -7.78 -25.18
CA ASP A 33 22.26 -7.61 -25.85
C ASP A 33 22.75 -8.92 -26.48
N THR A 34 23.18 -8.84 -27.72
CA THR A 34 23.62 -10.00 -28.51
C THR A 34 25.11 -10.04 -28.84
N GLN A 35 25.84 -8.97 -28.52
CA GLN A 35 27.27 -8.83 -28.82
C GLN A 35 27.98 -7.99 -27.74
N ALA A 36 29.28 -8.30 -27.58
CA ALA A 36 30.24 -7.47 -26.84
C ALA A 36 31.62 -7.64 -27.48
N GLU A 37 32.61 -6.85 -27.06
CA GLU A 37 33.97 -6.92 -27.61
C GLU A 37 35.01 -6.85 -26.50
N ILE A 38 36.13 -7.55 -26.71
CA ILE A 38 37.37 -7.46 -25.89
C ILE A 38 38.48 -6.98 -26.80
N ASP A 39 39.10 -5.88 -26.47
CA ASP A 39 40.24 -5.33 -27.23
C ASP A 39 41.57 -5.82 -26.63
N ILE A 40 42.28 -6.63 -27.39
CA ILE A 40 43.59 -7.17 -27.04
C ILE A 40 44.68 -6.39 -27.78
N GLU A 41 45.66 -5.87 -27.07
CA GLU A 41 46.88 -5.30 -27.63
C GLU A 41 48.06 -6.21 -27.24
N ALA A 42 48.67 -6.85 -28.26
CA ALA A 42 49.74 -7.83 -27.99
C ALA A 42 50.65 -8.00 -29.22
N ASN A 43 51.89 -8.42 -28.98
CA ASN A 43 52.78 -8.92 -30.02
C ASN A 43 53.24 -10.36 -29.78
N VAL A 44 52.51 -11.06 -28.93
CA VAL A 44 52.71 -12.47 -28.56
C VAL A 44 51.43 -13.26 -28.80
N ASP A 45 51.55 -14.58 -28.76
CA ASP A 45 50.39 -15.47 -28.84
C ASP A 45 49.56 -15.38 -27.57
N TRP A 46 48.25 -15.42 -27.74
CA TRP A 46 47.28 -15.38 -26.63
C TRP A 46 46.15 -16.40 -26.85
N ALA A 47 45.47 -16.74 -25.76
CA ALA A 47 44.27 -17.60 -25.79
C ALA A 47 43.19 -17.07 -24.86
N VAL A 48 41.93 -17.21 -25.28
CA VAL A 48 40.74 -16.95 -24.47
C VAL A 48 40.21 -18.28 -23.96
N THR A 49 40.03 -18.37 -22.65
CA THR A 49 39.45 -19.54 -21.97
C THR A 49 38.27 -19.13 -21.12
N GLY A 50 37.50 -20.08 -20.60
CA GLY A 50 36.24 -19.82 -19.95
C GLY A 50 35.10 -19.68 -20.99
N GLY A 51 34.04 -19.03 -20.57
CA GLY A 51 32.85 -18.90 -21.39
C GLY A 51 31.77 -19.92 -21.02
N LYS A 52 30.55 -19.56 -21.35
CA LYS A 52 29.36 -20.38 -21.16
C LYS A 52 28.60 -20.43 -22.50
N ASP A 53 27.60 -21.31 -22.60
CA ASP A 53 26.82 -21.44 -23.83
C ASP A 53 26.10 -20.15 -24.28
N TRP A 54 25.93 -19.21 -23.39
CA TRP A 54 25.32 -17.91 -23.69
C TRP A 54 26.31 -16.78 -23.99
N CYS A 55 27.62 -16.97 -23.73
CA CYS A 55 28.68 -15.98 -23.94
C CYS A 55 29.92 -16.71 -24.53
N LYS A 56 30.12 -16.56 -25.84
CA LYS A 56 31.19 -17.27 -26.57
C LYS A 56 32.03 -16.29 -27.36
N PRO A 57 33.37 -16.34 -27.28
CA PRO A 57 34.23 -15.59 -28.14
C PRO A 57 34.23 -16.18 -29.58
N ASP A 58 34.34 -15.33 -30.58
CA ASP A 58 34.45 -15.72 -31.99
C ASP A 58 35.78 -16.40 -32.30
N VAL A 59 36.78 -16.08 -31.50
CA VAL A 59 38.13 -16.63 -31.59
C VAL A 59 38.66 -16.94 -30.18
N VAL A 60 39.20 -18.16 -30.04
CA VAL A 60 39.76 -18.64 -28.75
C VAL A 60 41.29 -18.63 -28.73
N ARG A 61 41.97 -18.35 -29.82
CA ARG A 61 43.43 -18.21 -29.92
C ARG A 61 43.80 -17.22 -31.00
N GLY A 62 44.85 -16.44 -30.80
CA GLY A 62 45.35 -15.47 -31.74
C GLY A 62 46.78 -15.05 -31.44
N SER A 63 47.32 -14.16 -32.29
CA SER A 63 48.61 -13.52 -32.10
C SER A 63 48.50 -12.07 -32.57
N GLY A 64 49.14 -11.15 -31.83
CA GLY A 64 49.06 -9.72 -32.14
C GLY A 64 47.75 -9.08 -31.67
N ASP A 65 47.57 -7.80 -32.04
CA ASP A 65 46.38 -7.00 -31.71
C ASP A 65 45.12 -7.58 -32.33
N ARG A 66 44.06 -7.61 -31.54
CA ARG A 66 42.76 -8.08 -32.01
C ARG A 66 41.60 -7.63 -31.15
N LYS A 67 40.50 -7.31 -31.84
CA LYS A 67 39.15 -7.26 -31.21
C LYS A 67 38.51 -8.65 -31.26
N VAL A 68 38.33 -9.23 -30.14
CA VAL A 68 37.61 -10.51 -29.95
C VAL A 68 36.14 -10.19 -29.74
N LYS A 69 35.29 -10.66 -30.63
CA LYS A 69 33.83 -10.48 -30.51
C LYS A 69 33.24 -11.58 -29.63
N LEU A 70 32.43 -11.19 -28.71
CA LEU A 70 31.62 -12.11 -27.91
C LEU A 70 30.22 -12.20 -28.49
N THR A 71 29.81 -13.42 -28.83
CA THR A 71 28.42 -13.70 -29.19
C THR A 71 27.65 -13.97 -27.90
N ILE A 72 26.65 -13.17 -27.66
CA ILE A 72 25.80 -13.21 -26.45
C ILE A 72 24.41 -13.72 -26.83
N LYS A 73 23.89 -14.72 -26.16
CA LYS A 73 22.48 -15.09 -26.29
C LYS A 73 21.64 -14.20 -25.40
N PRO A 74 20.45 -13.74 -25.82
CA PRO A 74 19.53 -13.02 -24.94
C PRO A 74 19.25 -13.81 -23.66
N ASN A 75 19.20 -13.10 -22.53
CA ASN A 75 18.78 -13.68 -21.27
C ASN A 75 17.26 -13.55 -21.16
N THR A 76 16.56 -14.65 -21.35
CA THR A 76 15.08 -14.70 -21.29
C THR A 76 14.54 -14.98 -19.88
N THR A 77 15.42 -15.02 -18.86
CA THR A 77 15.04 -15.20 -17.46
C THR A 77 15.08 -13.86 -16.71
N SER A 78 14.34 -13.73 -15.63
CA SER A 78 14.36 -12.51 -14.80
C SER A 78 15.67 -12.35 -13.99
N GLY A 79 16.42 -13.43 -13.75
CA GLY A 79 17.68 -13.38 -13.02
C GLY A 79 18.85 -12.92 -13.88
N SER A 80 19.74 -12.08 -13.36
CA SER A 80 21.03 -11.80 -13.99
C SER A 80 21.90 -13.05 -14.04
N ARG A 81 22.84 -13.09 -14.99
CA ARG A 81 23.83 -14.17 -15.13
C ARG A 81 25.20 -13.60 -15.43
N ASP A 82 26.23 -14.32 -15.02
CA ASP A 82 27.61 -13.90 -15.18
C ASP A 82 28.50 -15.01 -15.70
N VAL A 83 29.65 -14.62 -16.23
CA VAL A 83 30.76 -15.50 -16.64
C VAL A 83 32.06 -14.72 -16.57
N THR A 84 33.14 -15.41 -16.20
CA THR A 84 34.50 -14.90 -16.32
C THR A 84 35.18 -15.58 -17.51
N LEU A 85 35.71 -14.75 -18.43
CA LEU A 85 36.60 -15.17 -19.47
C LEU A 85 38.03 -14.80 -19.06
N THR A 86 38.98 -15.69 -19.27
CA THR A 86 40.40 -15.42 -18.99
C THR A 86 41.16 -15.31 -20.34
N VAL A 87 41.73 -14.15 -20.62
CA VAL A 87 42.67 -13.94 -21.76
C VAL A 87 44.07 -14.09 -21.23
N GLY A 88 44.78 -15.10 -21.73
CA GLY A 88 46.11 -15.44 -21.24
C GLY A 88 47.16 -15.48 -22.35
N SER A 89 48.41 -15.14 -22.03
CA SER A 89 49.60 -15.21 -22.86
C SER A 89 50.79 -15.77 -22.05
N VAL A 90 51.93 -15.90 -22.70
CA VAL A 90 53.21 -16.26 -22.00
C VAL A 90 53.64 -15.19 -21.00
N LEU A 91 53.09 -13.98 -21.06
CA LEU A 91 53.44 -12.87 -20.19
C LEU A 91 52.52 -12.78 -18.96
N GLY A 92 51.34 -13.34 -18.99
CA GLY A 92 50.38 -13.29 -17.92
C GLY A 92 48.94 -13.47 -18.41
N SER A 93 47.97 -13.26 -17.52
CA SER A 93 46.54 -13.37 -17.87
C SER A 93 45.72 -12.24 -17.26
N VAL A 94 44.59 -11.91 -17.93
CA VAL A 94 43.61 -10.92 -17.44
C VAL A 94 42.26 -11.59 -17.49
N ASP A 95 41.49 -11.45 -16.39
CA ASP A 95 40.12 -11.90 -16.29
C ASP A 95 39.14 -10.81 -16.74
N ILE A 96 38.21 -11.20 -17.60
CA ILE A 96 37.13 -10.35 -18.11
C ILE A 96 35.83 -10.86 -17.49
N TYR A 97 35.22 -10.06 -16.61
CA TYR A 97 33.93 -10.36 -16.02
C TYR A 97 32.81 -9.84 -16.92
N VAL A 98 31.92 -10.73 -17.33
CA VAL A 98 30.75 -10.40 -18.17
C VAL A 98 29.50 -10.71 -17.37
N GLU A 99 28.70 -9.68 -17.09
CA GLU A 99 27.38 -9.78 -16.45
C GLU A 99 26.29 -9.39 -17.43
N GLN A 100 25.25 -10.21 -17.53
CA GLN A 100 24.07 -9.89 -18.34
C GLN A 100 22.82 -9.84 -17.44
N ALA A 101 22.13 -8.70 -17.47
CA ALA A 101 20.87 -8.51 -16.76
C ALA A 101 19.82 -9.54 -17.22
N GLY A 102 18.83 -9.82 -16.36
CA GLY A 102 17.63 -10.53 -16.73
C GLY A 102 16.63 -9.63 -17.48
N VAL A 103 15.65 -10.24 -18.12
CA VAL A 103 14.51 -9.47 -18.66
C VAL A 103 13.74 -8.84 -17.50
N THR A 104 13.45 -7.56 -17.64
CA THR A 104 12.56 -6.88 -16.71
C THR A 104 11.14 -7.27 -17.06
N THR A 105 10.56 -8.20 -16.33
CA THR A 105 9.14 -8.57 -16.44
C THR A 105 8.28 -7.69 -15.52
N GLY A 106 8.83 -6.57 -15.08
CA GLY A 106 8.18 -5.63 -14.17
C GLY A 106 7.11 -4.77 -14.85
N TYR A 107 6.17 -4.33 -14.06
CA TYR A 107 5.18 -3.35 -14.50
C TYR A 107 5.83 -1.97 -14.64
N ALA A 108 5.47 -1.26 -15.73
CA ALA A 108 5.93 0.10 -15.93
C ALA A 108 5.34 1.05 -14.87
N GLU A 109 6.10 2.10 -14.54
CA GLU A 109 5.68 3.19 -13.66
C GLU A 109 4.35 3.78 -14.09
N GLY A 110 3.38 3.79 -13.20
CA GLY A 110 2.02 4.28 -13.46
C GLY A 110 1.14 3.37 -14.31
N ALA A 111 1.59 2.18 -14.67
CA ALA A 111 0.72 1.16 -15.26
C ALA A 111 -0.36 0.74 -14.26
N TYR A 112 -1.45 0.19 -14.76
CA TYR A 112 -2.51 -0.36 -13.92
C TYR A 112 -2.93 -1.76 -14.40
N LYS A 113 -3.46 -2.54 -13.47
CA LYS A 113 -4.04 -3.87 -13.70
C LYS A 113 -5.46 -3.90 -13.14
N ALA A 114 -6.42 -4.34 -13.93
CA ALA A 114 -7.75 -4.67 -13.43
C ALA A 114 -7.68 -6.05 -12.75
N ALA A 115 -7.60 -6.05 -11.42
CA ALA A 115 -7.53 -7.28 -10.63
C ALA A 115 -8.87 -7.99 -10.54
N GLU A 116 -9.96 -7.21 -10.46
CA GLU A 116 -11.34 -7.71 -10.52
C GLU A 116 -12.22 -6.75 -11.33
N THR A 117 -13.06 -7.29 -12.20
CA THR A 117 -14.05 -6.55 -12.99
C THR A 117 -15.41 -7.23 -12.90
N ASN A 118 -15.96 -7.27 -11.68
CA ASN A 118 -17.17 -8.05 -11.39
C ASN A 118 -18.45 -7.36 -11.85
N ARG A 119 -18.41 -6.03 -12.08
CA ARG A 119 -19.60 -5.27 -12.45
C ARG A 119 -19.31 -4.27 -13.58
N GLN A 120 -20.16 -4.25 -14.60
CA GLN A 120 -19.99 -3.38 -15.76
C GLN A 120 -20.66 -2.01 -15.58
N THR A 121 -21.80 -1.97 -14.90
CA THR A 121 -22.60 -0.75 -14.71
C THR A 121 -22.55 -0.28 -13.27
N ASN A 122 -22.11 0.97 -13.06
CA ASN A 122 -21.99 1.59 -11.74
C ASN A 122 -21.26 0.70 -10.72
N PRO A 123 -20.04 0.22 -10.99
CA PRO A 123 -19.27 -0.54 -10.03
C PRO A 123 -18.88 0.33 -8.83
N VAL A 124 -18.75 -0.29 -7.67
CA VAL A 124 -17.99 0.27 -6.58
C VAL A 124 -16.51 0.05 -6.88
N ASN A 125 -15.74 1.11 -7.01
CA ASN A 125 -14.34 0.99 -7.39
C ASN A 125 -13.43 1.01 -6.16
N ILE A 126 -12.45 0.10 -6.16
CA ILE A 126 -11.32 0.12 -5.23
C ILE A 126 -10.04 0.25 -6.05
N VAL A 127 -9.19 1.18 -5.67
CA VAL A 127 -7.82 1.32 -6.20
C VAL A 127 -6.85 0.98 -5.09
N ILE A 128 -5.99 -0.01 -5.32
CA ILE A 128 -4.94 -0.40 -4.39
C ILE A 128 -3.61 -0.04 -5.03
N MET A 129 -2.74 0.64 -4.30
CA MET A 129 -1.41 1.00 -4.74
C MET A 129 -0.41 0.87 -3.60
N GLY A 130 0.86 0.74 -3.91
CA GLY A 130 1.91 0.51 -2.93
C GLY A 130 2.91 1.66 -2.86
N ASP A 131 3.39 1.99 -1.66
CA ASP A 131 4.51 2.89 -1.43
C ASP A 131 5.69 2.16 -0.79
N GLY A 132 6.91 2.54 -1.14
CA GLY A 132 8.12 1.89 -0.63
C GLY A 132 8.43 0.54 -1.30
N PHE A 133 7.93 0.30 -2.50
CA PHE A 133 8.28 -0.84 -3.34
C PHE A 133 9.23 -0.37 -4.45
N THR A 134 10.36 -1.06 -4.60
CA THR A 134 11.38 -0.73 -5.61
C THR A 134 11.11 -1.44 -6.94
N ALA A 135 11.84 -1.10 -8.00
CA ALA A 135 11.74 -1.73 -9.31
C ALA A 135 11.76 -3.27 -9.24
N ALA A 136 12.61 -3.85 -8.39
CA ALA A 136 12.70 -5.29 -8.20
C ALA A 136 11.43 -5.92 -7.60
N ASP A 137 10.66 -5.15 -6.83
CA ASP A 137 9.39 -5.60 -6.25
C ASP A 137 8.24 -5.60 -7.25
N LEU A 138 8.36 -4.84 -8.36
CA LEU A 138 7.33 -4.65 -9.39
C LEU A 138 7.35 -5.74 -10.48
N GLU A 139 8.14 -6.79 -10.35
CA GLU A 139 8.06 -7.95 -11.24
C GLU A 139 6.66 -8.59 -11.17
N GLN A 140 6.20 -9.16 -12.30
CA GLN A 140 4.90 -9.82 -12.35
C GLN A 140 4.87 -11.01 -11.38
N GLY A 141 3.89 -11.01 -10.45
CA GLY A 141 3.80 -11.98 -9.37
C GLY A 141 4.82 -11.77 -8.23
N GLY A 142 5.58 -10.67 -8.27
CA GLY A 142 6.57 -10.29 -7.27
C GLY A 142 5.95 -9.76 -5.98
N ALA A 143 6.78 -9.13 -5.15
CA ALA A 143 6.38 -8.67 -3.81
C ALA A 143 5.24 -7.62 -3.86
N TYR A 144 5.22 -6.77 -4.90
CA TYR A 144 4.15 -5.80 -5.10
C TYR A 144 2.80 -6.49 -5.35
N ASP A 145 2.72 -7.38 -6.35
CA ASP A 145 1.48 -8.12 -6.65
C ASP A 145 0.98 -8.88 -5.43
N GLN A 146 1.88 -9.56 -4.71
CA GLN A 146 1.53 -10.31 -3.49
C GLN A 146 0.96 -9.40 -2.39
N ALA A 147 1.54 -8.21 -2.20
CA ALA A 147 1.06 -7.24 -1.23
C ALA A 147 -0.33 -6.68 -1.61
N MET A 148 -0.54 -6.37 -2.90
CA MET A 148 -1.84 -5.88 -3.39
C MET A 148 -2.93 -6.96 -3.31
N ASP A 149 -2.58 -8.22 -3.65
CA ASP A 149 -3.49 -9.36 -3.51
C ASP A 149 -3.86 -9.60 -2.04
N ARG A 150 -2.88 -9.54 -1.13
CA ARG A 150 -3.11 -9.65 0.32
C ARG A 150 -4.04 -8.54 0.82
N ALA A 151 -3.84 -7.31 0.38
CA ALA A 151 -4.70 -6.18 0.73
C ALA A 151 -6.13 -6.36 0.22
N ARG A 152 -6.28 -6.81 -1.03
CA ARG A 152 -7.59 -7.10 -1.63
C ARG A 152 -8.33 -8.18 -0.84
N GLU A 153 -7.69 -9.31 -0.57
CA GLU A 153 -8.32 -10.40 0.17
C GLU A 153 -8.65 -9.99 1.60
N ALA A 154 -7.77 -9.24 2.28
CA ALA A 154 -8.05 -8.73 3.62
C ALA A 154 -9.30 -7.83 3.66
N PHE A 155 -9.51 -6.99 2.64
CA PHE A 155 -10.68 -6.13 2.54
C PHE A 155 -11.98 -6.93 2.38
N PHE A 156 -11.96 -8.00 1.57
CA PHE A 156 -13.14 -8.81 1.31
C PHE A 156 -13.37 -9.96 2.30
N ASP A 157 -12.45 -10.22 3.23
CA ASP A 157 -12.63 -11.27 4.24
C ASP A 157 -13.36 -10.77 5.51
N ILE A 158 -14.27 -9.84 5.35
CA ILE A 158 -15.16 -9.34 6.41
C ILE A 158 -16.54 -9.02 5.84
N GLU A 159 -17.61 -9.34 6.59
CA GLU A 159 -18.96 -8.94 6.19
C GLU A 159 -19.22 -7.45 6.46
N PRO A 160 -19.93 -6.74 5.58
CA PRO A 160 -20.67 -7.25 4.42
C PRO A 160 -19.86 -7.26 3.10
N PHE A 161 -18.61 -6.82 3.09
CA PHE A 161 -17.81 -6.76 1.85
C PHE A 161 -17.68 -8.12 1.17
N LYS A 162 -17.56 -9.20 1.95
CA LYS A 162 -17.48 -10.57 1.46
C LYS A 162 -18.72 -10.95 0.64
N SER A 163 -19.91 -10.76 1.19
CA SER A 163 -21.18 -11.10 0.54
C SER A 163 -21.52 -10.19 -0.66
N TYR A 164 -20.95 -8.97 -0.71
CA TYR A 164 -21.20 -8.00 -1.78
C TYR A 164 -19.99 -7.81 -2.72
N ARG A 165 -18.99 -8.70 -2.69
CA ARG A 165 -17.78 -8.60 -3.53
C ARG A 165 -18.08 -8.43 -5.02
N ASN A 166 -19.17 -9.01 -5.50
CA ASN A 166 -19.61 -8.90 -6.90
C ASN A 166 -20.08 -7.49 -7.33
N TYR A 167 -20.20 -6.55 -6.40
CA TYR A 167 -20.47 -5.13 -6.70
C TYR A 167 -19.20 -4.34 -6.98
N PHE A 168 -18.03 -4.89 -6.68
CA PHE A 168 -16.76 -4.18 -6.70
C PHE A 168 -15.93 -4.50 -7.95
N ASN A 169 -15.29 -3.45 -8.48
CA ASN A 169 -14.14 -3.58 -9.38
C ASN A 169 -12.88 -3.14 -8.64
N VAL A 170 -11.81 -3.91 -8.78
CA VAL A 170 -10.54 -3.65 -8.07
C VAL A 170 -9.44 -3.45 -9.10
N TYR A 171 -8.67 -2.40 -8.90
CA TYR A 171 -7.55 -2.03 -9.74
C TYR A 171 -6.28 -1.91 -8.90
N TYR A 172 -5.15 -2.38 -9.44
CA TYR A 172 -3.83 -2.09 -8.90
C TYR A 172 -3.18 -1.04 -9.77
N VAL A 173 -2.50 -0.06 -9.17
CA VAL A 173 -1.67 0.92 -9.87
C VAL A 173 -0.25 0.78 -9.39
N TYR A 174 0.67 0.60 -10.31
CA TYR A 174 2.08 0.36 -10.02
C TYR A 174 2.83 1.68 -9.87
N ALA A 175 3.54 1.82 -8.76
CA ALA A 175 4.37 2.97 -8.45
C ALA A 175 5.72 2.51 -7.93
N GLU A 176 6.77 2.90 -8.64
CA GLU A 176 8.14 2.58 -8.28
C GLU A 176 8.68 3.59 -7.26
N SER A 177 9.24 3.08 -6.19
CA SER A 177 9.98 3.85 -5.19
C SER A 177 11.48 3.65 -5.37
N GLU A 178 12.26 4.71 -5.15
CA GLU A 178 13.71 4.61 -5.12
C GLU A 178 14.16 3.82 -3.88
N ASP A 179 13.54 4.09 -2.73
CA ASP A 179 13.81 3.44 -1.46
C ASP A 179 12.68 2.50 -1.05
N ARG A 180 13.04 1.40 -0.38
CA ARG A 180 12.10 0.49 0.28
C ARG A 180 11.67 1.06 1.64
N GLY A 181 10.39 0.87 2.01
CA GLY A 181 9.85 1.28 3.31
C GLY A 181 9.22 2.67 3.29
N ALA A 182 9.27 3.38 4.40
CA ALA A 182 8.73 4.72 4.56
C ALA A 182 9.65 5.60 5.43
N THR A 183 9.48 6.92 5.34
CA THR A 183 10.18 7.90 6.19
C THR A 183 9.68 7.82 7.63
N TYR A 184 10.61 7.88 8.60
CA TYR A 184 10.26 7.90 10.02
C TYR A 184 11.28 8.68 10.86
N GLY A 185 10.80 9.30 11.95
CA GLY A 185 11.62 10.16 12.78
C GLY A 185 11.80 9.74 14.24
N TRP A 186 11.13 8.67 14.72
CA TRP A 186 11.24 8.23 16.12
C TRP A 186 11.34 6.71 16.24
N GLY A 187 12.22 6.24 17.15
CA GLY A 187 12.25 4.86 17.59
C GLY A 187 11.87 4.78 19.07
N TYR A 188 10.94 3.91 19.42
CA TYR A 188 10.72 3.48 20.79
C TYR A 188 11.50 2.20 21.00
N ASP A 189 12.44 2.21 21.94
CA ASP A 189 13.37 1.08 22.21
C ASP A 189 12.80 0.03 23.18
N GLY A 190 11.51 0.10 23.49
CA GLY A 190 10.88 -0.76 24.49
C GLY A 190 11.13 -0.33 25.94
N SER A 191 11.87 0.76 26.14
CA SER A 191 12.07 1.43 27.42
C SER A 191 11.42 2.82 27.40
N THR A 192 11.48 3.54 28.51
CA THR A 192 11.00 4.93 28.58
C THR A 192 11.91 5.93 27.83
N LYS A 193 12.96 5.45 27.17
CA LYS A 193 13.94 6.28 26.46
C LYS A 193 13.61 6.34 24.97
N LEU A 194 13.19 7.50 24.51
CA LEU A 194 12.99 7.79 23.10
C LEU A 194 14.36 8.00 22.45
N THR A 195 14.75 7.11 21.55
CA THR A 195 15.93 7.32 20.71
C THR A 195 15.46 8.02 19.44
N PHE A 196 15.95 9.23 19.20
CA PHE A 196 15.70 9.92 17.95
C PHE A 196 16.51 9.24 16.85
N ALA A 197 15.82 8.60 15.90
CA ALA A 197 16.42 8.12 14.67
C ALA A 197 15.58 8.64 13.50
N PHE A 198 16.11 9.57 12.73
CA PHE A 198 15.48 10.03 11.51
C PHE A 198 16.01 9.21 10.34
N THR A 199 15.10 8.57 9.60
CA THR A 199 15.41 7.86 8.36
C THR A 199 14.50 8.38 7.28
N GLU A 200 15.04 9.16 6.37
CA GLU A 200 14.34 9.63 5.18
C GLU A 200 14.36 8.53 4.11
N ARG A 201 13.23 8.35 3.44
CA ARG A 201 13.05 7.42 2.33
C ARG A 201 12.44 8.16 1.13
N ASN A 202 13.09 7.99 -0.01
CA ASN A 202 12.59 8.54 -1.26
C ASN A 202 11.60 7.54 -1.91
N THR A 203 10.35 7.57 -1.42
CA THR A 203 9.32 6.67 -1.90
C THR A 203 8.36 7.35 -2.89
N ALA A 204 7.59 6.53 -3.62
CA ALA A 204 6.70 7.00 -4.67
C ALA A 204 5.70 8.06 -4.15
N PHE A 205 5.06 7.80 -3.03
CA PHE A 205 4.04 8.67 -2.44
C PHE A 205 4.52 9.40 -1.17
N LYS A 206 5.82 9.30 -0.84
CA LYS A 206 6.39 9.96 0.35
C LYS A 206 5.69 9.59 1.65
N ALA A 207 5.34 8.30 1.79
CA ALA A 207 4.75 7.83 3.04
C ALA A 207 5.67 8.10 4.22
N THR A 208 5.09 8.66 5.29
CA THR A 208 5.82 9.11 6.46
C THR A 208 5.05 8.73 7.73
N PHE A 209 5.73 8.11 8.68
CA PHE A 209 5.17 7.87 10.00
C PHE A 209 5.29 9.14 10.86
N SER A 210 4.32 9.33 11.76
CA SER A 210 4.35 10.44 12.71
C SER A 210 5.65 10.47 13.50
N THR A 211 6.18 11.68 13.71
CA THR A 211 7.35 11.93 14.57
C THR A 211 6.99 12.04 16.05
N SER A 212 5.71 12.03 16.41
CA SER A 212 5.26 12.06 17.80
C SER A 212 5.35 10.67 18.42
N ALA A 213 5.89 10.59 19.61
CA ALA A 213 5.96 9.35 20.39
C ALA A 213 4.54 8.77 20.58
N ASN A 214 4.43 7.45 20.42
CA ASN A 214 3.17 6.70 20.55
C ASN A 214 2.07 7.05 19.54
N SER A 215 2.38 7.81 18.49
CA SER A 215 1.43 8.07 17.42
C SER A 215 1.49 6.97 16.36
N THR A 216 0.34 6.45 15.99
CA THR A 216 0.15 5.50 14.89
C THR A 216 -0.19 6.21 13.58
N ALA A 217 -0.18 7.55 13.55
CA ALA A 217 -0.53 8.31 12.38
C ALA A 217 0.49 8.18 11.25
N THR A 218 -0.02 8.09 10.03
CA THR A 218 0.74 8.11 8.79
C THR A 218 0.26 9.24 7.89
N SER A 219 1.12 9.70 7.01
CA SER A 219 0.80 10.69 5.99
C SER A 219 1.49 10.34 4.67
N CYS A 220 1.04 10.93 3.57
CA CYS A 220 1.67 10.76 2.25
C CYS A 220 1.41 12.00 1.37
N ASN A 221 1.91 11.99 0.15
CA ASN A 221 1.53 12.96 -0.86
C ASN A 221 0.15 12.59 -1.45
N TYR A 222 -0.93 13.10 -0.85
CA TYR A 222 -2.32 12.82 -1.24
C TYR A 222 -2.61 13.21 -2.69
N GLN A 223 -2.05 14.33 -3.18
CA GLN A 223 -2.20 14.74 -4.58
C GLN A 223 -1.70 13.64 -5.52
N LYS A 224 -0.49 13.16 -5.29
CA LYS A 224 0.11 12.12 -6.12
C LYS A 224 -0.69 10.81 -6.07
N VAL A 225 -1.27 10.46 -4.93
CA VAL A 225 -2.15 9.29 -4.79
C VAL A 225 -3.39 9.44 -5.68
N PHE A 226 -4.04 10.60 -5.69
CA PHE A 226 -5.17 10.85 -6.59
C PHE A 226 -4.75 10.86 -8.06
N ASP A 227 -3.61 11.46 -8.41
CA ASP A 227 -3.10 11.49 -9.79
C ASP A 227 -2.86 10.06 -10.31
N TYR A 228 -2.36 9.17 -9.45
CA TYR A 228 -2.15 7.76 -9.81
C TYR A 228 -3.46 6.98 -9.94
N ALA A 229 -4.39 7.18 -9.04
CA ALA A 229 -5.73 6.56 -9.16
C ALA A 229 -6.40 6.96 -10.49
N ARG A 230 -6.22 8.20 -10.93
CA ARG A 230 -6.77 8.72 -12.18
C ARG A 230 -6.02 8.26 -13.45
N LYS A 231 -4.93 7.51 -13.35
CA LYS A 231 -4.34 6.79 -14.49
C LYS A 231 -5.27 5.67 -15.02
N ILE A 232 -6.19 5.20 -14.18
CA ILE A 232 -7.21 4.22 -14.56
C ILE A 232 -8.34 4.94 -15.31
N PRO A 233 -8.63 4.59 -16.59
CA PRO A 233 -9.67 5.26 -17.37
C PRO A 233 -11.05 5.27 -16.70
N ALA A 234 -11.42 4.18 -16.02
CA ALA A 234 -12.68 4.07 -15.30
C ALA A 234 -12.79 5.05 -14.10
N ILE A 235 -11.67 5.48 -13.53
CA ILE A 235 -11.60 6.43 -12.40
C ILE A 235 -11.40 7.86 -12.88
N LYS A 236 -10.87 8.06 -14.08
CA LYS A 236 -10.58 9.38 -14.66
C LYS A 236 -11.83 10.20 -15.02
N VAL A 237 -13.01 9.69 -14.76
CA VAL A 237 -14.27 10.37 -15.06
C VAL A 237 -14.51 11.51 -14.08
N GLY A 238 -14.77 12.72 -14.58
CA GLY A 238 -14.92 13.95 -13.82
C GLY A 238 -13.68 14.86 -13.87
N ALA A 239 -13.75 16.01 -13.21
CA ALA A 239 -12.68 17.01 -13.22
C ALA A 239 -11.46 16.57 -12.40
N ASP A 240 -10.29 17.18 -12.65
CA ASP A 240 -9.07 16.89 -11.92
C ASP A 240 -9.15 17.40 -10.47
N ILE A 241 -8.56 16.61 -9.57
CA ILE A 241 -8.43 16.99 -8.17
C ILE A 241 -7.17 17.81 -8.02
N VAL A 242 -7.29 19.00 -7.44
CA VAL A 242 -6.15 19.84 -7.09
C VAL A 242 -6.22 20.15 -5.60
N LEU A 243 -5.21 19.71 -4.86
CA LEU A 243 -5.08 19.95 -3.43
C LEU A 243 -4.13 21.10 -3.14
N LYS A 244 -4.36 21.77 -2.03
CA LYS A 244 -3.40 22.69 -1.41
C LYS A 244 -2.28 21.89 -0.74
N PRO A 245 -1.16 22.53 -0.37
CA PRO A 245 -0.06 21.84 0.35
C PRO A 245 -0.48 21.20 1.68
N ASP A 246 -1.52 21.71 2.32
CA ASP A 246 -2.09 21.17 3.56
C ASP A 246 -3.02 19.97 3.35
N GLY A 247 -3.22 19.55 2.10
CA GLY A 247 -4.09 18.43 1.73
C GLY A 247 -5.55 18.80 1.50
N ASN A 248 -5.97 20.02 1.83
CA ASN A 248 -7.31 20.51 1.56
C ASN A 248 -7.53 20.77 0.06
N ILE A 249 -8.79 20.79 -0.38
CA ILE A 249 -9.14 20.97 -1.79
C ILE A 249 -8.88 22.43 -2.21
N GLN A 250 -8.14 22.61 -3.31
CA GLN A 250 -7.88 23.93 -3.87
C GLN A 250 -8.97 24.38 -4.84
N SER A 251 -9.53 23.46 -5.61
CA SER A 251 -10.53 23.78 -6.63
C SER A 251 -11.57 22.68 -6.81
N GLY A 252 -12.73 23.09 -7.25
CA GLY A 252 -14.05 22.46 -7.23
C GLY A 252 -14.26 21.11 -7.88
N ALA A 253 -13.25 20.36 -8.21
CA ALA A 253 -13.40 19.04 -8.84
C ALA A 253 -13.93 17.96 -7.90
N ILE A 254 -13.58 18.03 -6.62
CA ILE A 254 -14.12 17.10 -5.63
C ILE A 254 -15.58 17.47 -5.28
N SER A 255 -16.02 18.71 -5.44
CA SER A 255 -17.39 19.11 -5.16
C SER A 255 -18.43 18.54 -6.16
N ASP A 256 -17.98 18.01 -7.31
CA ASP A 256 -18.86 17.32 -8.23
C ASP A 256 -19.24 15.92 -7.70
N VAL A 257 -20.44 15.78 -7.21
CA VAL A 257 -21.02 14.51 -6.71
C VAL A 257 -21.00 13.38 -7.77
N ASN A 258 -20.87 13.71 -9.05
CA ASN A 258 -20.77 12.77 -10.16
C ASN A 258 -19.32 12.32 -10.41
N ASN A 259 -18.33 12.95 -9.79
CA ASN A 259 -16.95 12.55 -9.95
C ASN A 259 -16.74 11.13 -9.38
N VAL A 260 -16.24 10.22 -10.22
CA VAL A 260 -16.08 8.81 -9.87
C VAL A 260 -15.14 8.63 -8.67
N ILE A 261 -14.13 9.51 -8.52
CA ILE A 261 -13.19 9.44 -7.41
C ILE A 261 -13.87 9.56 -6.04
N ASN A 262 -14.99 10.31 -5.94
CA ASN A 262 -15.76 10.47 -4.71
C ASN A 262 -16.47 9.18 -4.26
N LYS A 263 -16.64 8.24 -5.18
CA LYS A 263 -17.26 6.91 -4.97
C LYS A 263 -16.21 5.80 -4.97
N THR A 264 -14.94 6.14 -5.07
CA THR A 264 -13.81 5.21 -5.14
C THR A 264 -13.10 5.17 -3.79
N LEU A 265 -12.85 3.98 -3.27
CA LEU A 265 -11.95 3.77 -2.16
C LEU A 265 -10.52 3.63 -2.67
N ILE A 266 -9.59 4.40 -2.12
CA ILE A 266 -8.16 4.23 -2.40
C ILE A 266 -7.49 3.62 -1.18
N ILE A 267 -6.71 2.56 -1.39
CA ILE A 267 -5.90 1.90 -0.37
C ILE A 267 -4.44 2.07 -0.74
N LEU A 268 -3.68 2.75 0.11
CA LEU A 268 -2.23 2.86 0.00
C LEU A 268 -1.58 1.87 0.95
N VAL A 269 -1.02 0.81 0.39
CA VAL A 269 -0.24 -0.19 1.12
C VAL A 269 1.18 0.33 1.29
N ILE A 270 1.66 0.49 2.52
CA ILE A 270 3.01 0.96 2.80
C ILE A 270 3.90 -0.24 3.11
N ASN A 271 4.99 -0.40 2.36
CA ASN A 271 5.95 -1.51 2.50
C ASN A 271 6.85 -1.33 3.74
N ASP A 272 6.24 -1.23 4.90
CA ASP A 272 6.93 -1.13 6.19
C ASP A 272 6.20 -2.02 7.22
N THR A 273 6.96 -2.62 8.12
CA THR A 273 6.46 -3.62 9.07
C THR A 273 5.88 -3.03 10.36
N ARG A 274 5.87 -1.71 10.52
CA ARG A 274 5.34 -1.07 11.70
C ARG A 274 3.84 -1.13 11.78
N TYR A 275 3.35 -1.26 13.01
CA TYR A 275 1.95 -1.05 13.29
C TYR A 275 1.62 0.44 13.30
N ALA A 276 0.86 0.86 12.32
CA ALA A 276 0.32 2.20 12.16
C ALA A 276 -0.83 2.15 11.14
N GLY A 277 -1.58 3.22 11.01
CA GLY A 277 -2.62 3.38 10.01
C GLY A 277 -3.27 4.75 10.15
N THR A 278 -3.80 5.27 9.05
CA THR A 278 -4.57 6.52 9.03
C THR A 278 -5.43 6.56 7.78
N CYS A 279 -6.68 6.93 7.94
CA CYS A 279 -7.53 7.26 6.80
C CYS A 279 -7.69 8.77 6.67
N VAL A 280 -7.53 9.29 5.45
CA VAL A 280 -7.90 10.66 5.10
C VAL A 280 -9.23 10.64 4.37
N MET A 281 -10.17 11.46 4.83
CA MET A 281 -11.52 11.54 4.26
C MET A 281 -11.86 12.97 3.86
N TYR A 282 -12.60 13.08 2.76
CA TYR A 282 -13.08 14.35 2.19
C TYR A 282 -14.61 14.41 2.25
N PRO A 283 -15.23 15.59 2.45
CA PRO A 283 -16.68 15.74 2.56
C PRO A 283 -17.47 15.18 1.39
N THR A 284 -16.83 15.09 0.24
CA THR A 284 -17.41 14.57 -1.00
C THR A 284 -17.47 13.05 -1.07
N GLY A 285 -16.84 12.36 -0.13
CA GLY A 285 -16.79 10.92 -0.06
C GLY A 285 -15.50 10.26 -0.54
N ALA A 286 -14.57 11.01 -1.16
CA ALA A 286 -13.24 10.49 -1.45
C ALA A 286 -12.49 10.12 -0.16
N ALA A 287 -11.67 9.06 -0.21
CA ALA A 287 -10.87 8.65 0.94
C ALA A 287 -9.61 7.89 0.50
N ILE A 288 -8.57 8.01 1.33
CA ILE A 288 -7.31 7.27 1.20
C ILE A 288 -7.03 6.57 2.53
N GLY A 289 -7.12 5.25 2.56
CA GLY A 289 -6.69 4.44 3.70
C GLY A 289 -5.22 4.07 3.55
N MET A 290 -4.38 4.54 4.46
CA MET A 290 -2.94 4.26 4.49
C MET A 290 -2.67 3.11 5.45
N CYS A 291 -2.18 1.98 4.94
CA CYS A 291 -2.08 0.72 5.66
C CYS A 291 -0.67 0.14 5.56
N PRO A 292 0.20 0.35 6.56
CA PRO A 292 1.50 -0.32 6.61
C PRO A 292 1.35 -1.84 6.76
N MET A 293 2.26 -2.60 6.15
CA MET A 293 2.29 -4.07 6.19
C MET A 293 2.80 -4.59 7.54
N SER A 294 2.11 -4.21 8.62
CA SER A 294 2.45 -4.61 9.99
C SER A 294 2.70 -6.11 10.12
N THR A 295 3.78 -6.47 10.82
CA THR A 295 4.07 -7.86 11.21
C THR A 295 3.50 -8.22 12.58
N ALA A 296 2.86 -7.29 13.27
CA ALA A 296 2.12 -7.57 14.48
C ALA A 296 0.96 -8.55 14.20
N VAL A 297 0.50 -9.23 15.22
CA VAL A 297 -0.57 -10.24 15.11
C VAL A 297 -1.86 -9.76 15.77
N GLY A 298 -2.96 -10.45 15.49
CA GLY A 298 -4.27 -10.14 16.09
C GLY A 298 -4.80 -8.78 15.62
N ASN A 299 -5.24 -7.96 16.58
CA ASN A 299 -5.87 -6.66 16.31
C ASN A 299 -4.92 -5.60 15.75
N MET A 300 -3.62 -5.85 15.77
CA MET A 300 -2.59 -4.96 15.23
C MET A 300 -2.00 -5.49 13.92
N SER A 301 -2.56 -6.56 13.36
CA SER A 301 -2.12 -7.10 12.08
C SER A 301 -2.43 -6.14 10.92
N PHE A 302 -1.75 -6.37 9.80
CA PHE A 302 -2.02 -5.63 8.56
C PHE A 302 -3.50 -5.73 8.15
N GLU A 303 -4.08 -6.94 8.23
CA GLU A 303 -5.47 -7.18 7.85
C GLU A 303 -6.46 -6.44 8.75
N ALA A 304 -6.19 -6.41 10.07
CA ALA A 304 -7.02 -5.68 11.02
C ALA A 304 -6.94 -4.16 10.76
N THR A 305 -5.74 -3.63 10.59
CA THR A 305 -5.52 -2.21 10.23
C THR A 305 -6.21 -1.85 8.92
N LEU A 306 -6.07 -2.67 7.87
CA LEU A 306 -6.69 -2.40 6.58
C LEU A 306 -8.23 -2.39 6.66
N ARG A 307 -8.82 -3.34 7.36
CA ARG A 307 -10.27 -3.37 7.57
C ARG A 307 -10.77 -2.16 8.35
N HIS A 308 -10.01 -1.69 9.33
CA HIS A 308 -10.31 -0.49 10.13
C HIS A 308 -10.20 0.77 9.26
N GLU A 309 -9.01 1.02 8.68
CA GLU A 309 -8.72 2.26 7.95
C GLU A 309 -9.47 2.33 6.61
N ALA A 310 -9.38 1.29 5.79
CA ALA A 310 -10.00 1.29 4.47
C ALA A 310 -11.48 0.89 4.53
N GLY A 311 -11.83 -0.17 5.27
CA GLY A 311 -13.20 -0.65 5.37
C GLY A 311 -14.07 0.24 6.25
N GLY A 312 -13.61 0.55 7.45
CA GLY A 312 -14.34 1.33 8.44
C GLY A 312 -14.38 2.82 8.12
N HIS A 313 -13.24 3.50 8.16
CA HIS A 313 -13.18 4.93 7.85
C HIS A 313 -13.37 5.17 6.36
N GLY A 314 -12.56 4.55 5.52
CA GLY A 314 -12.49 4.85 4.09
C GLY A 314 -13.79 4.58 3.34
N PHE A 315 -14.38 3.41 3.50
CA PHE A 315 -15.63 3.04 2.85
C PHE A 315 -16.86 3.30 3.73
N GLY A 316 -16.84 2.82 4.98
CA GLY A 316 -17.97 2.96 5.92
C GLY A 316 -18.18 4.38 6.43
N LYS A 317 -17.22 5.29 6.25
CA LYS A 317 -17.27 6.67 6.77
C LYS A 317 -17.50 6.75 8.28
N PHE A 318 -17.07 5.71 9.00
CA PHE A 318 -17.24 5.61 10.44
C PHE A 318 -16.16 6.41 11.18
N THR A 319 -16.46 6.77 12.43
CA THR A 319 -15.50 7.27 13.38
C THR A 319 -15.07 6.15 14.32
N ASP A 320 -14.04 6.40 15.13
CA ASP A 320 -13.55 5.48 16.13
C ASP A 320 -14.53 5.26 17.27
N GLU A 321 -14.60 4.04 17.79
CA GLU A 321 -15.46 3.66 18.90
C GLU A 321 -14.69 3.42 20.21
N TYR A 322 -13.36 3.48 20.21
CA TYR A 322 -12.53 3.29 21.41
C TYR A 322 -12.54 4.51 22.34
N ILE A 323 -12.10 4.29 23.58
CA ILE A 323 -12.14 5.26 24.68
C ILE A 323 -10.73 5.47 25.22
N TYR A 324 -10.31 6.74 25.32
CA TYR A 324 -9.07 7.14 26.00
C TYR A 324 -9.32 8.01 27.21
N TYR A 325 -10.34 8.87 27.12
CA TYR A 325 -10.65 9.85 28.15
C TYR A 325 -11.84 9.41 28.99
N PRO A 326 -11.71 9.42 30.33
CA PRO A 326 -12.81 8.98 31.21
C PRO A 326 -13.95 10.00 31.31
N GLY A 327 -13.79 11.19 30.72
CA GLY A 327 -14.78 12.27 30.75
C GLY A 327 -15.84 12.18 29.66
N ALA A 328 -16.73 13.18 29.68
CA ALA A 328 -17.75 13.35 28.66
C ALA A 328 -17.17 14.04 27.41
N ILE A 329 -17.72 13.67 26.23
CA ILE A 329 -17.39 14.36 24.98
C ILE A 329 -17.78 15.85 25.09
N PRO A 330 -16.90 16.79 24.72
CA PRO A 330 -17.21 18.22 24.76
C PRO A 330 -18.24 18.59 23.69
N GLN A 331 -19.00 19.67 23.95
CA GLN A 331 -19.92 20.20 22.95
C GLN A 331 -19.16 20.74 21.72
N THR A 332 -18.03 21.39 21.97
CA THR A 332 -17.11 21.92 20.94
C THR A 332 -15.66 21.63 21.33
N ASP A 333 -14.85 21.25 20.38
CA ASP A 333 -13.40 21.09 20.52
C ASP A 333 -12.74 21.39 19.18
N ALA A 334 -11.70 22.20 19.16
CA ALA A 334 -10.97 22.54 17.95
C ALA A 334 -9.90 21.50 17.57
N SER A 335 -9.52 20.64 18.51
CA SER A 335 -8.40 19.69 18.36
C SER A 335 -8.79 18.21 18.45
N GLY A 336 -10.01 17.91 18.84
CA GLY A 336 -10.51 16.58 19.08
C GLY A 336 -11.92 16.35 18.56
N TYR A 337 -12.53 15.23 18.94
CA TYR A 337 -13.95 15.00 18.69
C TYR A 337 -14.81 15.89 19.58
N SER A 338 -15.92 16.37 19.01
CA SER A 338 -16.95 17.09 19.73
C SER A 338 -18.34 16.71 19.23
N VAL A 339 -19.36 16.97 20.02
CA VAL A 339 -20.77 16.73 19.62
C VAL A 339 -21.11 17.49 18.35
N ASN A 340 -20.73 18.77 18.27
CA ASN A 340 -21.01 19.59 17.10
C ASN A 340 -20.29 19.07 15.84
N GLU A 341 -19.01 18.69 15.94
CA GLU A 341 -18.28 18.09 14.84
C GLU A 341 -18.98 16.82 14.32
N ILE A 342 -19.33 15.90 15.23
CA ILE A 342 -20.01 14.65 14.86
C ILE A 342 -21.33 14.94 14.15
N GLN A 343 -22.16 15.85 14.66
CA GLN A 343 -23.43 16.21 14.05
C GLN A 343 -23.25 16.84 12.65
N GLN A 344 -22.23 17.69 12.46
CA GLN A 344 -21.90 18.26 11.14
C GLN A 344 -21.54 17.17 10.14
N TRP A 345 -20.65 16.26 10.52
CA TRP A 345 -20.27 15.13 9.65
C TRP A 345 -21.44 14.17 9.41
N GLN A 346 -22.30 13.95 10.39
CA GLN A 346 -23.52 13.16 10.21
C GLN A 346 -24.49 13.77 9.18
N GLY A 347 -24.56 15.10 9.13
CA GLY A 347 -25.31 15.82 8.09
C GLY A 347 -24.78 15.57 6.67
N LEU A 348 -23.52 15.18 6.52
CA LEU A 348 -22.88 14.80 5.25
C LEU A 348 -22.86 13.28 5.01
N GLY A 349 -23.47 12.47 5.89
CA GLY A 349 -23.51 11.02 5.77
C GLY A 349 -22.30 10.28 6.35
N PHE A 350 -21.47 10.95 7.19
CA PHE A 350 -20.35 10.34 7.89
C PHE A 350 -20.75 10.03 9.34
N TYR A 351 -19.91 9.28 10.05
CA TYR A 351 -20.02 9.02 11.52
C TYR A 351 -21.36 8.46 11.99
N LYS A 352 -22.07 7.77 11.09
CA LYS A 352 -23.38 7.16 11.39
C LYS A 352 -23.31 5.95 12.31
N ASN A 353 -22.10 5.50 12.68
CA ASN A 353 -21.87 4.47 13.69
C ASN A 353 -21.98 4.99 15.13
N MET A 354 -22.11 6.30 15.34
CA MET A 354 -22.23 6.92 16.67
C MET A 354 -23.52 7.71 16.81
N SER A 355 -24.03 7.79 18.05
CA SER A 355 -25.15 8.66 18.39
C SER A 355 -24.76 9.66 19.47
N THR A 356 -25.11 10.92 19.29
CA THR A 356 -24.92 11.98 20.30
C THR A 356 -26.05 12.04 21.34
N VAL A 357 -27.05 11.17 21.21
CA VAL A 357 -28.19 11.08 22.13
C VAL A 357 -28.57 9.61 22.38
N LYS A 358 -29.03 9.31 23.61
CA LYS A 358 -29.48 7.97 24.03
C LYS A 358 -30.96 7.76 23.79
N THR A 359 -31.46 8.06 22.59
CA THR A 359 -32.84 7.84 22.22
C THR A 359 -32.97 7.30 20.82
N LYS A 360 -33.92 6.40 20.58
CA LYS A 360 -34.17 5.86 19.26
C LYS A 360 -34.44 6.97 18.24
N ALA A 361 -35.29 7.95 18.55
CA ALA A 361 -35.65 9.02 17.64
C ALA A 361 -34.48 9.93 17.25
N GLY A 362 -33.47 10.04 18.09
CA GLY A 362 -32.29 10.86 17.82
C GLY A 362 -31.05 10.07 17.37
N ALA A 363 -31.12 8.74 17.36
CA ALA A 363 -30.05 7.91 16.81
C ALA A 363 -30.02 8.02 15.27
N PRO A 364 -28.88 7.73 14.62
CA PRO A 364 -28.80 7.62 13.17
C PRO A 364 -29.93 6.74 12.59
N GLU A 365 -30.46 7.11 11.44
CA GLU A 365 -31.57 6.40 10.82
C GLU A 365 -31.29 4.92 10.54
N GLU A 366 -30.02 4.60 10.31
CA GLU A 366 -29.56 3.24 10.08
C GLU A 366 -29.70 2.32 11.32
N TRP A 367 -29.83 2.89 12.52
CA TRP A 367 -30.06 2.11 13.76
C TRP A 367 -31.54 1.76 13.96
N GLN A 368 -32.45 2.59 13.43
CA GLN A 368 -33.90 2.47 13.67
C GLN A 368 -34.44 1.06 13.39
N PRO A 369 -34.15 0.46 12.19
CA PRO A 369 -34.66 -0.86 11.87
C PRO A 369 -34.20 -1.96 12.82
N PHE A 370 -32.98 -1.85 13.37
CA PHE A 370 -32.44 -2.80 14.35
C PHE A 370 -33.15 -2.68 15.69
N LEU A 371 -33.30 -1.46 16.17
CA LEU A 371 -34.01 -1.18 17.43
C LEU A 371 -35.49 -1.60 17.38
N ASP A 372 -36.10 -1.58 16.18
CA ASP A 372 -37.44 -2.10 15.94
C ASP A 372 -37.50 -3.62 15.87
N ASN A 373 -36.38 -4.27 15.61
CA ASN A 373 -36.27 -5.71 15.46
C ASN A 373 -35.32 -6.33 16.51
N ALA A 374 -35.33 -5.83 17.73
CA ALA A 374 -34.44 -6.27 18.83
C ALA A 374 -34.48 -7.78 19.11
N ALA A 375 -35.59 -8.46 18.80
CA ALA A 375 -35.65 -9.92 18.93
C ALA A 375 -34.75 -10.66 17.93
N ILE A 376 -34.42 -10.03 16.79
CA ILE A 376 -33.55 -10.59 15.75
C ILE A 376 -32.12 -10.08 15.94
N TYR A 377 -31.96 -8.86 16.44
CA TYR A 377 -30.69 -8.19 16.66
C TYR A 377 -30.54 -7.78 18.14
N PRO A 378 -30.46 -8.75 19.07
CA PRO A 378 -30.44 -8.46 20.49
C PRO A 378 -29.18 -7.72 20.97
N GLU A 379 -28.13 -7.73 20.18
CA GLU A 379 -26.85 -7.06 20.47
C GLU A 379 -26.91 -5.55 20.23
N VAL A 380 -27.91 -5.06 19.45
CA VAL A 380 -28.01 -3.64 19.11
C VAL A 380 -28.76 -2.86 20.19
N GLY A 381 -28.13 -1.80 20.65
CA GLY A 381 -28.66 -0.92 21.71
C GLY A 381 -27.93 0.41 21.77
N PHE A 382 -27.75 0.91 22.99
CA PHE A 382 -26.99 2.14 23.27
C PHE A 382 -25.90 1.85 24.30
N PHE A 383 -24.66 1.70 23.80
CA PHE A 383 -23.48 1.45 24.62
C PHE A 383 -22.70 2.74 24.76
N GLU A 384 -22.61 3.28 25.98
CA GLU A 384 -21.96 4.55 26.21
C GLU A 384 -20.45 4.46 25.99
N GLY A 385 -19.89 5.52 25.41
CA GLY A 385 -18.48 5.66 25.06
C GLY A 385 -18.19 5.48 23.58
N GLY A 386 -17.14 6.14 23.12
CA GLY A 386 -16.65 6.19 21.75
C GLY A 386 -16.11 7.57 21.41
N CYS A 387 -15.60 7.76 20.19
CA CYS A 387 -14.95 9.01 19.80
C CYS A 387 -13.91 9.47 20.82
N THR A 388 -13.19 8.52 21.39
CA THR A 388 -12.19 8.68 22.47
C THR A 388 -12.71 9.03 23.86
N TYR A 389 -13.99 9.31 24.06
CA TYR A 389 -14.62 9.71 25.33
C TYR A 389 -15.48 8.60 25.93
N ALA A 390 -15.48 8.51 27.28
CA ALA A 390 -16.24 7.51 28.00
C ALA A 390 -17.74 7.84 28.13
N LEU A 391 -18.12 9.12 28.11
CA LEU A 391 -19.48 9.56 28.44
C LEU A 391 -20.03 10.52 27.37
N GLY A 392 -21.37 10.54 27.25
CA GLY A 392 -22.12 11.50 26.43
C GLY A 392 -22.15 11.18 24.94
N ILE A 393 -21.71 10.00 24.55
CA ILE A 393 -21.75 9.49 23.17
C ILE A 393 -22.02 7.99 23.21
N TRP A 394 -22.70 7.46 22.21
CA TRP A 394 -23.14 6.05 22.22
C TRP A 394 -22.83 5.36 20.90
N ARG A 395 -22.34 4.11 20.98
CA ARG A 395 -22.22 3.17 19.87
C ARG A 395 -23.35 2.15 19.87
N ALA A 396 -23.57 1.51 18.73
CA ALA A 396 -24.72 0.63 18.52
C ALA A 396 -24.58 -0.74 19.20
N GLU A 397 -23.37 -1.25 19.35
CA GLU A 397 -23.06 -2.52 19.99
C GLU A 397 -21.86 -2.38 20.92
N SER A 398 -21.63 -3.39 21.77
CA SER A 398 -20.53 -3.35 22.75
C SER A 398 -19.15 -3.31 22.11
N ASN A 399 -19.01 -3.90 20.93
CA ASN A 399 -17.74 -3.97 20.20
C ASN A 399 -17.94 -3.95 18.69
N SER A 400 -16.89 -3.60 17.96
CA SER A 400 -16.78 -3.65 16.51
C SER A 400 -15.32 -3.49 16.08
N ILE A 401 -15.05 -3.55 14.77
CA ILE A 401 -13.73 -3.24 14.22
C ILE A 401 -13.28 -1.81 14.56
N MET A 402 -14.22 -0.87 14.69
CA MET A 402 -13.92 0.53 15.01
C MET A 402 -13.59 0.76 16.50
N ASN A 403 -13.75 -0.28 17.35
CA ASN A 403 -13.38 -0.25 18.76
C ASN A 403 -12.06 -0.99 19.03
N ASP A 404 -12.02 -2.28 18.79
CA ASP A 404 -10.89 -3.14 19.19
C ASP A 404 -10.22 -3.83 17.99
N ASN A 405 -10.42 -3.35 16.76
CA ASN A 405 -9.95 -3.98 15.52
C ASN A 405 -10.33 -5.47 15.38
N VAL A 406 -11.40 -5.89 16.03
CA VAL A 406 -11.95 -7.24 15.85
C VAL A 406 -12.55 -7.38 14.45
N PRO A 407 -12.48 -8.56 13.78
CA PRO A 407 -12.92 -8.72 12.40
C PRO A 407 -14.47 -8.75 12.26
N TYR A 408 -15.13 -7.69 12.71
CA TYR A 408 -16.58 -7.61 12.80
C TYR A 408 -17.08 -6.17 12.69
N PHE A 409 -17.95 -5.90 11.73
CA PHE A 409 -18.79 -4.70 11.69
C PHE A 409 -20.10 -5.00 12.39
N ASN A 410 -20.53 -4.12 13.31
CA ASN A 410 -21.80 -4.26 13.98
C ASN A 410 -23.01 -4.12 13.04
N GLY A 411 -24.22 -4.48 13.49
CA GLY A 411 -25.41 -4.51 12.66
C GLY A 411 -25.65 -3.22 11.87
N PRO A 412 -25.80 -2.05 12.55
CA PRO A 412 -25.98 -0.76 11.86
C PRO A 412 -24.82 -0.40 10.92
N GLN A 413 -23.57 -0.74 11.25
CA GLN A 413 -22.42 -0.53 10.36
C GLN A 413 -22.56 -1.37 9.07
N ARG A 414 -22.95 -2.65 9.18
CA ARG A 414 -23.18 -3.50 8.00
C ARG A 414 -24.32 -2.97 7.13
N TYR A 415 -25.38 -2.47 7.74
CA TYR A 415 -26.50 -1.87 7.01
C TYR A 415 -26.10 -0.59 6.30
N PHE A 416 -25.31 0.26 6.94
CA PHE A 416 -24.79 1.47 6.31
C PHE A 416 -23.88 1.14 5.10
N ILE A 417 -22.96 0.17 5.26
CA ILE A 417 -22.10 -0.29 4.16
C ILE A 417 -22.96 -0.85 3.02
N TYR A 418 -23.95 -1.68 3.33
CA TYR A 418 -24.91 -2.20 2.33
C TYR A 418 -25.62 -1.07 1.59
N ASN A 419 -26.18 -0.10 2.30
CA ASN A 419 -26.86 1.04 1.71
C ASN A 419 -25.93 1.80 0.75
N ARG A 420 -24.69 2.03 1.15
CA ARG A 420 -23.69 2.71 0.33
C ARG A 420 -23.34 1.92 -0.93
N ILE A 421 -23.12 0.62 -0.83
CA ILE A 421 -22.86 -0.27 -1.98
C ILE A 421 -24.01 -0.18 -2.97
N LYS A 422 -25.25 -0.35 -2.53
CA LYS A 422 -26.45 -0.33 -3.38
C LYS A 422 -26.66 1.03 -4.03
N THR A 423 -26.48 2.11 -3.27
CA THR A 423 -26.61 3.49 -3.79
C THR A 423 -25.59 3.78 -4.88
N ILE A 424 -24.31 3.42 -4.68
CA ILE A 424 -23.26 3.58 -5.72
C ILE A 424 -23.62 2.76 -6.96
N ALA A 425 -24.13 1.56 -6.76
CA ALA A 425 -24.56 0.67 -7.83
C ALA A 425 -25.82 1.15 -8.59
N GLY A 426 -26.45 2.25 -8.15
CA GLY A 426 -27.69 2.76 -8.73
C GLY A 426 -28.91 1.92 -8.36
N GLU A 427 -28.82 1.14 -7.29
CA GLU A 427 -29.92 0.31 -6.77
C GLU A 427 -30.50 0.94 -5.50
N ALA A 428 -31.81 0.84 -5.30
CA ALA A 428 -32.45 1.31 -4.07
C ALA A 428 -32.21 0.31 -2.93
N PRO A 429 -31.51 0.69 -1.85
CA PRO A 429 -31.38 -0.19 -0.69
C PRO A 429 -32.71 -0.34 0.04
N THR A 430 -33.01 -1.53 0.55
CA THR A 430 -34.17 -1.77 1.39
C THR A 430 -33.80 -2.62 2.59
N TRP A 431 -34.47 -2.36 3.72
CA TRP A 431 -34.30 -3.17 4.94
C TRP A 431 -34.66 -4.65 4.70
N ALA A 432 -35.68 -4.91 3.88
CA ALA A 432 -36.10 -6.28 3.60
C ALA A 432 -35.00 -7.06 2.82
N ASP A 433 -34.37 -6.44 1.81
CA ASP A 433 -33.28 -7.07 1.05
C ASP A 433 -32.03 -7.25 1.95
N PHE A 434 -31.68 -6.24 2.74
CA PHE A 434 -30.59 -6.36 3.71
C PHE A 434 -30.77 -7.56 4.65
N ARG A 435 -31.94 -7.65 5.31
CA ARG A 435 -32.22 -8.74 6.24
C ARG A 435 -32.10 -10.13 5.66
N THR A 436 -32.41 -10.31 4.38
CA THR A 436 -32.30 -11.63 3.74
C THR A 436 -30.87 -12.05 3.44
N ARG A 437 -29.94 -11.08 3.47
CA ARG A 437 -28.54 -11.27 3.09
C ARG A 437 -27.55 -10.99 4.21
N ASP A 438 -28.01 -10.41 5.34
CA ASP A 438 -27.15 -10.05 6.45
C ASP A 438 -26.56 -11.30 7.11
N VAL A 439 -25.24 -11.34 7.16
CA VAL A 439 -24.49 -12.40 7.84
C VAL A 439 -24.03 -11.87 9.20
N GLN A 440 -24.77 -12.21 10.21
CA GLN A 440 -24.46 -11.84 11.60
C GLN A 440 -23.36 -12.74 12.15
N ALA A 441 -22.52 -12.19 13.05
CA ALA A 441 -21.61 -13.02 13.84
C ALA A 441 -22.42 -13.93 14.78
N THR A 442 -22.00 -15.18 14.86
CA THR A 442 -22.61 -16.11 15.83
C THR A 442 -22.24 -15.74 17.26
N PRO A 443 -23.03 -16.15 18.28
CA PRO A 443 -22.67 -15.92 19.68
C PRO A 443 -21.26 -16.43 20.05
N SER A 444 -20.82 -17.55 19.45
CA SER A 444 -19.48 -18.09 19.66
C SER A 444 -18.40 -17.16 19.10
N GLN A 445 -18.64 -16.57 17.91
CA GLN A 445 -17.71 -15.58 17.31
C GLN A 445 -17.68 -14.29 18.14
N LEU A 446 -18.82 -13.77 18.58
CA LEU A 446 -18.88 -12.59 19.45
C LEU A 446 -18.12 -12.81 20.77
N ASN A 447 -18.26 -14.00 21.38
CA ASN A 447 -17.48 -14.36 22.57
C ASN A 447 -15.97 -14.44 22.27
N ALA A 448 -15.58 -14.98 21.11
CA ALA A 448 -14.19 -15.02 20.68
C ALA A 448 -13.63 -13.63 20.45
N PHE A 449 -14.38 -12.72 19.82
CA PHE A 449 -13.99 -11.32 19.62
C PHE A 449 -13.83 -10.57 20.96
N THR A 450 -14.73 -10.80 21.91
CA THR A 450 -14.60 -10.26 23.26
C THR A 450 -13.35 -10.78 23.98
N ALA A 451 -13.06 -12.07 23.86
CA ALA A 451 -11.84 -12.64 24.42
C ALA A 451 -10.57 -12.09 23.75
N MET A 452 -10.61 -11.87 22.44
CA MET A 452 -9.52 -11.27 21.66
C MET A 452 -9.28 -9.81 22.12
N ALA A 453 -10.31 -9.01 22.28
CA ALA A 453 -10.24 -7.66 22.82
C ALA A 453 -9.57 -7.63 24.21
N ARG A 454 -10.04 -8.46 25.13
CA ARG A 454 -9.48 -8.56 26.49
C ARG A 454 -8.03 -9.05 26.53
N ALA A 455 -7.66 -9.99 25.69
CA ALA A 455 -6.28 -10.46 25.62
C ALA A 455 -5.29 -9.35 25.19
N ASN A 456 -5.79 -8.32 24.54
CA ASN A 456 -5.00 -7.19 24.03
C ASN A 456 -5.07 -5.94 24.94
N GLU A 457 -5.87 -5.95 26.02
CA GLU A 457 -6.00 -4.80 26.95
C GLU A 457 -4.67 -4.29 27.50
N SER A 458 -3.65 -5.14 27.58
CA SER A 458 -2.31 -4.77 28.08
C SER A 458 -1.32 -4.29 26.99
N GLY A 459 -1.67 -4.37 25.71
CA GLY A 459 -0.72 -4.10 24.61
C GLY A 459 -1.34 -3.53 23.33
N PHE A 460 -2.66 -3.45 23.25
CA PHE A 460 -3.32 -2.84 22.08
C PHE A 460 -3.16 -1.32 22.11
N ILE A 461 -2.60 -0.79 21.04
CA ILE A 461 -2.49 0.65 20.78
C ILE A 461 -3.52 0.98 19.71
N PRO A 462 -4.59 1.71 20.03
CA PRO A 462 -5.56 2.13 19.03
C PRO A 462 -4.92 3.00 17.94
N LEU A 463 -5.46 2.93 16.75
CA LEU A 463 -5.07 3.79 15.64
C LEU A 463 -5.51 5.24 15.91
N GLY A 464 -4.87 6.22 15.29
CA GLY A 464 -5.26 7.62 15.43
C GLY A 464 -6.57 7.91 14.70
N ARG A 465 -7.30 8.94 15.15
CA ARG A 465 -8.54 9.36 14.47
C ARG A 465 -8.31 9.63 12.97
N PRO A 466 -9.31 9.40 12.12
CA PRO A 466 -9.19 9.74 10.71
C PRO A 466 -8.98 11.24 10.52
N ILE A 467 -8.24 11.60 9.49
CA ILE A 467 -8.01 13.01 9.12
C ILE A 467 -9.17 13.45 8.24
N MET A 468 -9.91 14.45 8.71
CA MET A 468 -11.01 15.04 7.97
C MET A 468 -10.52 16.32 7.27
N MET A 469 -10.52 16.31 5.94
CA MET A 469 -10.14 17.48 5.12
C MET A 469 -11.35 18.34 4.82
N ASP A 470 -11.13 19.63 4.61
CA ASP A 470 -12.17 20.61 4.23
C ASP A 470 -13.42 20.55 5.11
N MET A 471 -13.25 20.58 6.42
CA MET A 471 -14.41 20.70 7.32
C MET A 471 -15.29 21.90 6.89
N PRO A 472 -16.59 21.70 6.70
CA PRO A 472 -17.49 22.83 6.52
C PRO A 472 -17.45 23.67 7.81
N LEU A 473 -17.00 24.93 7.68
CA LEU A 473 -16.99 25.93 8.73
C LEU A 473 -18.43 26.37 9.05
#